data_2cb99f9d6b24c6b3d1a4fd7ec41ff0f7
#
_entry.id   2cb99f9d6b24c6b3d1a4fd7ec41ff0f7
#
_cell.length_a   1.000
_cell.length_b   1.000
_cell.length_c   1.000
_cell.angle_alpha   90.00
_cell.angle_beta   90.00
_cell.angle_gamma   90.00
#
_symmetry.space_group_name_H-M   'P 1'
#
loop_
_entity.id
_entity.type
_entity.pdbx_description
1 polymer ?
#
loop_
_entity_poly.entity_id
_entity_poly.type
_entity_poly.pdbx_seq_one_letter_code
_entity_poly.pdbx_strand_id
1 'polypeptide(L)'
;FRCMQIKRKKITIIGAGATGATIAHWSASKELGDIVLYDIVEGVPQGKALDLLESAPIEGFDANIIGTNNFEDTADSDIIVITAGSPRKPGMSRDDLLNINAKIVQTVTRESCRVSPNAFIIVLTNPLDVMAYVALQTSGFPSNRVIGQSGVLDTTRFRTFIAQELGVSFEDVTALVLGGHGDEMVPMVRYSYVGGIPIEKLLPKEKIDAMVERTRKGGGEIVELRGTSAYYAPGAAVTQMI
;
A
#
# COMPACT_ATOMS: atom_id res chain seq x y z
N PHE A 1 35.93 -3.36 -21.37
CA PHE A 1 35.19 -2.57 -20.38
C PHE A 1 34.12 -3.49 -19.79
N ARG A 2 34.30 -3.97 -18.55
CA ARG A 2 33.20 -4.60 -17.78
C ARG A 2 32.28 -3.43 -17.39
N CYS A 3 31.14 -3.28 -18.05
CA CYS A 3 30.05 -2.47 -17.56
C CYS A 3 29.72 -2.95 -16.15
N MET A 4 29.95 -2.15 -15.12
CA MET A 4 29.37 -2.43 -13.80
C MET A 4 27.85 -2.36 -14.00
N GLN A 5 27.20 -3.52 -14.09
CA GLN A 5 25.74 -3.57 -13.99
C GLN A 5 25.39 -3.09 -12.58
N ILE A 6 24.89 -1.88 -12.49
CA ILE A 6 24.25 -1.40 -11.26
C ILE A 6 23.03 -2.29 -11.06
N LYS A 7 23.07 -3.17 -10.06
CA LYS A 7 21.93 -4.03 -9.71
C LYS A 7 20.79 -3.14 -9.27
N ARG A 8 19.69 -3.10 -10.04
CA ARG A 8 18.46 -2.43 -9.62
C ARG A 8 17.91 -3.10 -8.36
N LYS A 9 17.20 -2.33 -7.55
CA LYS A 9 16.47 -2.87 -6.40
C LYS A 9 15.36 -3.79 -6.88
N LYS A 10 15.05 -4.83 -6.12
CA LYS A 10 14.01 -5.80 -6.44
C LYS A 10 12.83 -5.64 -5.49
N ILE A 11 11.67 -5.37 -6.06
CA ILE A 11 10.42 -5.16 -5.33
C ILE A 11 9.48 -6.31 -5.66
N THR A 12 9.18 -7.14 -4.68
CA THR A 12 8.19 -8.21 -4.83
C THR A 12 6.85 -7.78 -4.27
N ILE A 13 5.80 -7.96 -5.07
CA ILE A 13 4.42 -7.66 -4.69
C ILE A 13 3.63 -8.97 -4.64
N ILE A 14 3.22 -9.37 -3.45
CA ILE A 14 2.45 -10.59 -3.19
C ILE A 14 0.96 -10.25 -3.24
N GLY A 15 0.29 -10.74 -4.28
CA GLY A 15 -1.10 -10.45 -4.62
C GLY A 15 -1.19 -9.59 -5.87
N ALA A 16 -1.56 -10.20 -7.01
CA ALA A 16 -1.75 -9.53 -8.29
C ALA A 16 -3.18 -8.99 -8.50
N GLY A 17 -3.88 -8.66 -7.42
CA GLY A 17 -5.17 -7.99 -7.48
C GLY A 17 -5.07 -6.56 -8.01
N ALA A 18 -6.16 -5.78 -7.92
CA ALA A 18 -6.16 -4.39 -8.38
C ALA A 18 -5.11 -3.53 -7.64
N THR A 19 -4.99 -3.70 -6.33
CA THR A 19 -4.03 -2.94 -5.52
C THR A 19 -2.58 -3.30 -5.86
N GLY A 20 -2.25 -4.61 -5.94
CA GLY A 20 -0.90 -5.04 -6.28
C GLY A 20 -0.49 -4.60 -7.68
N ALA A 21 -1.38 -4.70 -8.67
CA ALA A 21 -1.11 -4.20 -10.02
C ALA A 21 -0.91 -2.68 -10.07
N THR A 22 -1.66 -1.91 -9.26
CA THR A 22 -1.48 -0.46 -9.16
C THR A 22 -0.13 -0.09 -8.53
N ILE A 23 0.31 -0.83 -7.50
CA ILE A 23 1.64 -0.64 -6.91
C ILE A 23 2.72 -0.96 -7.94
N ALA A 24 2.59 -2.07 -8.67
CA ALA A 24 3.52 -2.45 -9.74
C ALA A 24 3.63 -1.36 -10.80
N HIS A 25 2.48 -0.88 -11.30
CA HIS A 25 2.42 0.20 -12.29
C HIS A 25 3.19 1.45 -11.84
N TRP A 26 2.88 1.99 -10.69
CA TRP A 26 3.52 3.24 -10.24
C TRP A 26 4.96 3.07 -9.82
N SER A 27 5.31 1.90 -9.26
CA SER A 27 6.71 1.61 -8.92
C SER A 27 7.58 1.47 -10.16
N ALA A 28 7.06 0.86 -11.23
CA ALA A 28 7.73 0.76 -12.52
C ALA A 28 7.85 2.13 -13.20
N SER A 29 6.75 2.88 -13.33
CA SER A 29 6.75 4.22 -13.95
C SER A 29 7.67 5.23 -13.25
N LYS A 30 7.91 5.04 -11.95
CA LYS A 30 8.86 5.86 -11.16
C LYS A 30 10.27 5.24 -11.10
N GLU A 31 10.49 4.12 -11.77
CA GLU A 31 11.74 3.40 -11.81
C GLU A 31 12.36 3.08 -10.43
N LEU A 32 11.51 2.76 -9.45
CA LEU A 32 11.96 2.47 -8.09
C LEU A 32 12.77 1.16 -7.99
N GLY A 33 12.58 0.25 -8.94
CA GLY A 33 13.29 -1.02 -9.03
C GLY A 33 12.65 -1.96 -10.04
N ASP A 34 13.20 -3.17 -10.16
CA ASP A 34 12.60 -4.27 -10.91
C ASP A 34 11.46 -4.90 -10.09
N ILE A 35 10.37 -5.26 -10.75
CA ILE A 35 9.13 -5.70 -10.11
C ILE A 35 8.94 -7.21 -10.31
N VAL A 36 8.64 -7.93 -9.24
CA VAL A 36 8.11 -9.29 -9.29
C VAL A 36 6.67 -9.27 -8.76
N LEU A 37 5.73 -9.55 -9.63
CA LEU A 37 4.31 -9.65 -9.27
C LEU A 37 3.96 -11.12 -9.06
N TYR A 38 3.65 -11.50 -7.83
CA TYR A 38 3.29 -12.87 -7.45
C TYR A 38 1.80 -13.00 -7.19
N ASP A 39 1.19 -14.09 -7.66
CA ASP A 39 -0.15 -14.52 -7.26
C ASP A 39 -0.26 -16.03 -7.30
N ILE A 40 -1.23 -16.60 -6.58
CA ILE A 40 -1.52 -18.04 -6.63
C ILE A 40 -2.35 -18.43 -7.86
N VAL A 41 -3.03 -17.48 -8.50
CA VAL A 41 -3.86 -17.73 -9.68
C VAL A 41 -2.99 -17.71 -10.92
N GLU A 42 -2.85 -18.86 -11.55
CA GLU A 42 -2.04 -19.03 -12.75
C GLU A 42 -2.50 -18.09 -13.89
N GLY A 43 -1.55 -17.50 -14.59
CA GLY A 43 -1.78 -16.57 -15.70
C GLY A 43 -2.08 -15.13 -15.28
N VAL A 44 -2.62 -14.90 -14.07
CA VAL A 44 -3.00 -13.54 -13.63
C VAL A 44 -1.79 -12.64 -13.44
N PRO A 45 -0.75 -13.01 -12.68
CA PRO A 45 0.42 -12.16 -12.54
C PRO A 45 1.19 -12.00 -13.84
N GLN A 46 1.31 -13.07 -14.65
CA GLN A 46 2.01 -13.03 -15.93
C GLN A 46 1.34 -12.07 -16.93
N GLY A 47 0.01 -12.17 -17.06
CA GLY A 47 -0.75 -11.29 -17.96
C GLY A 47 -0.64 -9.81 -17.55
N LYS A 48 -0.73 -9.51 -16.25
CA LYS A 48 -0.60 -8.14 -15.76
C LYS A 48 0.83 -7.60 -15.89
N ALA A 49 1.83 -8.43 -15.67
CA ALA A 49 3.22 -8.03 -15.87
C ALA A 49 3.50 -7.71 -17.34
N LEU A 50 2.98 -8.53 -18.26
CA LEU A 50 3.13 -8.29 -19.69
C LEU A 50 2.43 -7.00 -20.14
N ASP A 51 1.19 -6.77 -19.72
CA ASP A 51 0.43 -5.55 -19.99
C ASP A 51 1.15 -4.29 -19.52
N LEU A 52 1.72 -4.33 -18.30
CA LEU A 52 2.55 -3.24 -17.78
C LEU A 52 3.84 -3.04 -18.58
N LEU A 53 4.52 -4.12 -19.00
CA LEU A 53 5.72 -4.02 -19.83
C LEU A 53 5.43 -3.41 -21.20
N GLU A 54 4.27 -3.72 -21.79
CA GLU A 54 3.85 -3.15 -23.07
C GLU A 54 3.59 -1.64 -22.97
N SER A 55 3.32 -1.10 -21.79
CA SER A 55 3.21 0.35 -21.56
C SER A 55 4.58 1.05 -21.48
N ALA A 56 5.65 0.33 -21.19
CA ALA A 56 6.98 0.90 -20.95
C ALA A 56 7.51 1.78 -22.09
N PRO A 57 7.37 1.42 -23.40
CA PRO A 57 7.82 2.28 -24.49
C PRO A 57 7.07 3.61 -24.59
N ILE A 58 5.85 3.68 -24.07
CA ILE A 58 5.03 4.90 -24.08
C ILE A 58 5.37 5.76 -22.86
N GLU A 59 5.46 5.14 -21.67
CA GLU A 59 5.68 5.82 -20.40
C GLU A 59 7.16 6.16 -20.14
N GLY A 60 8.08 5.52 -20.87
CA GLY A 60 9.52 5.83 -20.83
C GLY A 60 10.25 5.29 -19.61
N PHE A 61 9.88 4.09 -19.13
CA PHE A 61 10.61 3.41 -18.06
C PHE A 61 11.28 2.11 -18.55
N ASP A 62 12.35 1.70 -17.88
CA ASP A 62 13.15 0.50 -18.19
C ASP A 62 13.12 -0.55 -17.08
N ALA A 63 12.23 -0.39 -16.09
CA ALA A 63 12.06 -1.37 -15.03
C ALA A 63 11.62 -2.72 -15.61
N ASN A 64 12.29 -3.81 -15.22
CA ASN A 64 11.85 -5.15 -15.57
C ASN A 64 10.66 -5.55 -14.71
N ILE A 65 9.64 -6.15 -15.31
CA ILE A 65 8.43 -6.60 -14.60
C ILE A 65 8.18 -8.07 -14.98
N ILE A 66 8.19 -8.95 -13.99
CA ILE A 66 7.84 -10.35 -14.18
C ILE A 66 6.61 -10.73 -13.34
N GLY A 67 5.74 -11.56 -13.91
CA GLY A 67 4.65 -12.19 -13.20
C GLY A 67 4.96 -13.66 -12.94
N THR A 68 4.70 -14.15 -11.73
CA THR A 68 5.02 -15.52 -11.36
C THR A 68 4.04 -16.13 -10.36
N ASN A 69 3.96 -17.46 -10.36
CA ASN A 69 3.29 -18.27 -9.34
C ASN A 69 4.30 -19.03 -8.45
N ASN A 70 5.60 -18.78 -8.65
CA ASN A 70 6.68 -19.46 -7.94
C ASN A 70 7.41 -18.49 -6.99
N PHE A 71 7.49 -18.82 -5.69
CA PHE A 71 8.21 -18.00 -4.71
C PHE A 71 9.72 -17.90 -4.98
N GLU A 72 10.33 -18.88 -5.65
CA GLU A 72 11.77 -18.82 -5.96
C GLU A 72 12.12 -17.62 -6.86
N ASP A 73 11.20 -17.19 -7.72
CA ASP A 73 11.40 -16.00 -8.56
C ASP A 73 11.45 -14.71 -7.75
N THR A 74 10.93 -14.73 -6.52
CA THR A 74 10.95 -13.60 -5.58
C THR A 74 12.23 -13.53 -4.73
N ALA A 75 13.18 -14.45 -4.94
CA ALA A 75 14.40 -14.52 -4.15
C ALA A 75 15.22 -13.23 -4.21
N ASP A 76 15.90 -12.90 -3.11
CA ASP A 76 16.76 -11.71 -2.97
C ASP A 76 16.04 -10.40 -3.20
N SER A 77 14.75 -10.29 -2.83
CA SER A 77 14.01 -9.03 -2.86
C SER A 77 14.53 -8.08 -1.79
N ASP A 78 14.63 -6.79 -2.15
CA ASP A 78 14.92 -5.71 -1.19
C ASP A 78 13.65 -5.33 -0.41
N ILE A 79 12.50 -5.34 -1.10
CA ILE A 79 11.20 -5.01 -0.51
C ILE A 79 10.17 -6.08 -0.90
N ILE A 80 9.37 -6.49 0.06
CA ILE A 80 8.21 -7.37 -0.12
C ILE A 80 6.96 -6.61 0.29
N VAL A 81 6.01 -6.46 -0.62
CA VAL A 81 4.71 -5.86 -0.36
C VAL A 81 3.65 -6.94 -0.31
N ILE A 82 2.94 -7.07 0.81
CA ILE A 82 1.89 -8.06 1.00
C ILE A 82 0.53 -7.40 0.83
N THR A 83 -0.11 -7.65 -0.31
CA THR A 83 -1.50 -7.25 -0.60
C THR A 83 -2.43 -8.45 -0.67
N ALA A 84 -1.87 -9.66 -0.61
CA ALA A 84 -2.61 -10.92 -0.68
C ALA A 84 -3.59 -11.04 0.48
N GLY A 85 -4.84 -11.34 0.20
CA GLY A 85 -5.89 -11.51 1.18
C GLY A 85 -7.24 -11.73 0.51
N SER A 86 -8.18 -12.28 1.27
CA SER A 86 -9.58 -12.41 0.83
C SER A 86 -10.34 -11.13 1.13
N PRO A 87 -11.10 -10.58 0.19
CA PRO A 87 -12.05 -9.52 0.49
C PRO A 87 -13.19 -10.06 1.36
N ARG A 88 -13.81 -9.18 2.16
CA ARG A 88 -14.99 -9.55 2.92
C ARG A 88 -16.15 -9.91 1.99
N LYS A 89 -16.70 -11.10 2.17
CA LYS A 89 -17.87 -11.58 1.42
C LYS A 89 -19.16 -11.36 2.21
N PRO A 90 -20.32 -11.23 1.56
CA PRO A 90 -21.61 -11.21 2.24
C PRO A 90 -21.77 -12.42 3.17
N GLY A 91 -22.23 -12.19 4.39
CA GLY A 91 -22.40 -13.24 5.40
C GLY A 91 -21.15 -13.62 6.19
N MET A 92 -19.97 -13.10 5.84
CA MET A 92 -18.74 -13.35 6.56
C MET A 92 -18.61 -12.44 7.79
N SER A 93 -18.33 -13.04 8.95
CA SER A 93 -18.03 -12.28 10.16
C SER A 93 -16.68 -11.58 10.08
N ARG A 94 -16.41 -10.64 11.01
CA ARG A 94 -15.08 -10.02 11.13
C ARG A 94 -14.02 -11.05 11.53
N ASP A 95 -14.36 -11.97 12.40
CA ASP A 95 -13.45 -13.02 12.90
C ASP A 95 -13.11 -14.04 11.81
N ASP A 96 -14.09 -14.41 10.96
CA ASP A 96 -13.83 -15.27 9.80
C ASP A 96 -12.83 -14.65 8.85
N LEU A 97 -13.02 -13.36 8.52
CA LEU A 97 -12.10 -12.62 7.65
C LEU A 97 -10.71 -12.52 8.25
N LEU A 98 -10.63 -12.22 9.55
CA LEU A 98 -9.36 -12.15 10.29
C LEU A 98 -8.63 -13.49 10.23
N ASN A 99 -9.30 -14.59 10.54
CA ASN A 99 -8.70 -15.93 10.55
C ASN A 99 -8.22 -16.37 9.16
N ILE A 100 -8.99 -16.07 8.11
CA ILE A 100 -8.61 -16.39 6.72
C ILE A 100 -7.37 -15.58 6.33
N ASN A 101 -7.38 -14.28 6.55
CA ASN A 101 -6.29 -13.41 6.14
C ASN A 101 -5.02 -13.65 6.98
N ALA A 102 -5.16 -13.98 8.27
CA ALA A 102 -4.01 -14.34 9.10
C ALA A 102 -3.27 -15.57 8.54
N LYS A 103 -3.99 -16.61 8.10
CA LYS A 103 -3.39 -17.79 7.47
C LYS A 103 -2.70 -17.45 6.15
N ILE A 104 -3.33 -16.62 5.32
CA ILE A 104 -2.74 -16.16 4.04
C ILE A 104 -1.45 -15.38 4.32
N VAL A 105 -1.52 -14.34 5.16
CA VAL A 105 -0.35 -13.50 5.50
C VAL A 105 0.77 -14.34 6.13
N GLN A 106 0.44 -15.25 7.03
CA GLN A 106 1.42 -16.16 7.62
C GLN A 106 2.12 -17.01 6.56
N THR A 107 1.37 -17.60 5.62
CA THR A 107 1.94 -18.44 4.57
C THR A 107 2.85 -17.63 3.65
N VAL A 108 2.35 -16.52 3.09
CA VAL A 108 3.14 -15.73 2.14
C VAL A 108 4.36 -15.07 2.79
N THR A 109 4.24 -14.65 4.06
CA THR A 109 5.38 -14.10 4.81
C THR A 109 6.47 -15.15 4.99
N ARG A 110 6.11 -16.36 5.42
CA ARG A 110 7.06 -17.45 5.62
C ARG A 110 7.82 -17.78 4.33
N GLU A 111 7.12 -17.97 3.22
CA GLU A 111 7.73 -18.31 1.94
C GLU A 111 8.61 -17.16 1.41
N SER A 112 8.12 -15.93 1.49
CA SER A 112 8.89 -14.76 1.05
C SER A 112 10.17 -14.57 1.88
N CYS A 113 10.10 -14.71 3.20
CA CYS A 113 11.27 -14.57 4.08
C CYS A 113 12.28 -15.69 3.89
N ARG A 114 11.84 -16.89 3.52
CA ARG A 114 12.74 -18.03 3.22
C ARG A 114 13.69 -17.71 2.07
N VAL A 115 13.20 -17.03 1.03
CA VAL A 115 13.97 -16.70 -0.17
C VAL A 115 14.53 -15.26 -0.17
N SER A 116 14.05 -14.40 0.72
CA SER A 116 14.47 -12.99 0.83
C SER A 116 14.68 -12.58 2.30
N PRO A 117 15.67 -13.14 3.01
CA PRO A 117 15.84 -12.97 4.46
C PRO A 117 16.26 -11.55 4.87
N ASN A 118 16.70 -10.74 3.92
CA ASN A 118 17.16 -9.36 4.17
C ASN A 118 16.16 -8.28 3.75
N ALA A 119 14.98 -8.65 3.27
CA ALA A 119 13.97 -7.73 2.78
C ALA A 119 13.35 -6.84 3.87
N PHE A 120 12.80 -5.71 3.46
CA PHE A 120 11.76 -5.00 4.21
C PHE A 120 10.39 -5.53 3.80
N ILE A 121 9.46 -5.59 4.75
CA ILE A 121 8.10 -6.05 4.51
C ILE A 121 7.12 -4.89 4.72
N ILE A 122 6.29 -4.60 3.71
CA ILE A 122 5.18 -3.66 3.80
C ILE A 122 3.87 -4.45 3.71
N VAL A 123 3.05 -4.38 4.74
CA VAL A 123 1.77 -5.10 4.81
C VAL A 123 0.62 -4.13 4.51
N LEU A 124 -0.29 -4.53 3.61
CA LEU A 124 -1.49 -3.79 3.25
C LEU A 124 -2.79 -4.59 3.51
N THR A 125 -2.67 -5.89 3.70
CA THR A 125 -3.83 -6.78 3.91
C THR A 125 -4.61 -6.40 5.17
N ASN A 126 -5.94 -6.34 5.07
CA ASN A 126 -6.81 -6.01 6.20
C ASN A 126 -7.28 -7.27 6.97
N PRO A 127 -7.55 -7.14 8.29
CA PRO A 127 -7.37 -5.93 9.14
C PRO A 127 -5.88 -5.63 9.38
N LEU A 128 -5.45 -4.44 8.97
CA LEU A 128 -4.04 -4.10 8.79
C LEU A 128 -3.18 -4.30 10.03
N ASP A 129 -3.58 -3.73 11.17
CA ASP A 129 -2.76 -3.74 12.39
C ASP A 129 -2.49 -5.19 12.85
N VAL A 130 -3.51 -6.06 12.74
CA VAL A 130 -3.37 -7.49 13.06
C VAL A 130 -2.48 -8.20 12.03
N MET A 131 -2.64 -7.91 10.74
CA MET A 131 -1.85 -8.56 9.69
C MET A 131 -0.38 -8.13 9.73
N ALA A 132 -0.09 -6.88 10.06
CA ALA A 132 1.27 -6.41 10.31
C ALA A 132 1.92 -7.15 11.50
N TYR A 133 1.16 -7.36 12.57
CA TYR A 133 1.63 -8.17 13.71
C TYR A 133 1.86 -9.64 13.34
N VAL A 134 0.96 -10.26 12.57
CA VAL A 134 1.12 -11.63 12.06
C VAL A 134 2.38 -11.75 11.20
N ALA A 135 2.61 -10.79 10.31
CA ALA A 135 3.82 -10.77 9.48
C ALA A 135 5.09 -10.62 10.32
N LEU A 136 5.07 -9.74 11.32
CA LEU A 136 6.19 -9.57 12.25
C LEU A 136 6.52 -10.86 12.99
N GLN A 137 5.53 -11.51 13.59
CA GLN A 137 5.72 -12.75 14.33
C GLN A 137 6.18 -13.91 13.42
N THR A 138 5.66 -13.96 12.20
CA THR A 138 5.98 -15.03 11.24
C THR A 138 7.36 -14.87 10.63
N SER A 139 7.76 -13.64 10.31
CA SER A 139 9.06 -13.36 9.68
C SER A 139 10.24 -13.56 10.62
N GLY A 140 10.04 -13.32 11.91
CA GLY A 140 11.13 -13.23 12.87
C GLY A 140 12.07 -12.03 12.61
N PHE A 141 11.69 -11.12 11.73
CA PHE A 141 12.49 -9.93 11.42
C PHE A 141 12.43 -8.91 12.56
N PRO A 142 13.43 -8.05 12.69
CA PRO A 142 13.36 -6.92 13.62
C PRO A 142 12.20 -5.98 13.22
N SER A 143 11.54 -5.38 14.21
CA SER A 143 10.31 -4.60 14.02
C SER A 143 10.46 -3.43 13.05
N ASN A 144 11.66 -2.87 12.92
CA ASN A 144 11.95 -1.79 11.97
C ASN A 144 12.00 -2.24 10.50
N ARG A 145 11.86 -3.54 10.21
CA ARG A 145 11.77 -4.09 8.85
C ARG A 145 10.36 -4.60 8.48
N VAL A 146 9.40 -4.52 9.38
CA VAL A 146 8.01 -4.94 9.11
C VAL A 146 7.08 -3.77 9.39
N ILE A 147 6.47 -3.24 8.35
CA ILE A 147 5.74 -1.97 8.37
C ILE A 147 4.31 -2.21 7.88
N GLY A 148 3.32 -1.74 8.64
CA GLY A 148 1.93 -1.66 8.18
C GLY A 148 1.68 -0.37 7.40
N GLN A 149 1.01 -0.47 6.26
CA GLN A 149 0.64 0.71 5.46
C GLN A 149 -0.74 1.20 5.87
N SER A 150 -0.82 2.33 6.56
CA SER A 150 -2.06 3.06 6.84
C SER A 150 -1.84 4.56 6.91
N GLY A 151 -0.87 5.01 7.68
CA GLY A 151 -0.65 6.42 7.98
C GLY A 151 -0.44 7.29 6.75
N VAL A 152 0.27 6.82 5.73
CA VAL A 152 0.46 7.54 4.47
C VAL A 152 -0.88 7.69 3.75
N LEU A 153 -1.67 6.63 3.63
CA LEU A 153 -2.99 6.67 2.99
C LEU A 153 -3.98 7.58 3.75
N ASP A 154 -4.05 7.42 5.06
CA ASP A 154 -4.99 8.18 5.88
C ASP A 154 -4.61 9.66 5.92
N THR A 155 -3.31 9.97 5.96
CA THR A 155 -2.77 11.33 5.80
C THR A 155 -3.17 11.92 4.45
N THR A 156 -3.04 11.14 3.36
CA THR A 156 -3.41 11.59 2.01
C THR A 156 -4.89 11.91 1.92
N ARG A 157 -5.77 11.12 2.51
CA ARG A 157 -7.22 11.42 2.58
C ARG A 157 -7.48 12.75 3.30
N PHE A 158 -6.86 12.93 4.46
CA PHE A 158 -7.02 14.16 5.23
C PHE A 158 -6.51 15.40 4.47
N ARG A 159 -5.33 15.29 3.82
CA ARG A 159 -4.80 16.35 2.94
C ARG A 159 -5.75 16.66 1.79
N THR A 160 -6.34 15.63 1.18
CA THR A 160 -7.31 15.80 0.07
C THR A 160 -8.53 16.59 0.53
N PHE A 161 -9.09 16.26 1.68
CA PHE A 161 -10.29 16.94 2.16
C PHE A 161 -10.01 18.40 2.59
N ILE A 162 -8.84 18.66 3.18
CA ILE A 162 -8.39 20.04 3.48
C ILE A 162 -8.24 20.86 2.19
N ALA A 163 -7.55 20.30 1.18
CA ALA A 163 -7.32 20.99 -0.08
C ALA A 163 -8.62 21.28 -0.81
N GLN A 164 -9.56 20.33 -0.86
CA GLN A 164 -10.87 20.51 -1.47
C GLN A 164 -11.71 21.56 -0.76
N GLU A 165 -11.72 21.58 0.58
CA GLU A 165 -12.47 22.54 1.37
C GLU A 165 -11.99 23.97 1.16
N LEU A 166 -10.68 24.17 1.01
CA LEU A 166 -10.07 25.47 0.83
C LEU A 166 -9.88 25.89 -0.64
N GLY A 167 -10.08 24.96 -1.60
CA GLY A 167 -9.84 25.23 -3.02
C GLY A 167 -8.37 25.50 -3.35
N VAL A 168 -7.44 24.81 -2.68
CA VAL A 168 -5.98 24.98 -2.85
C VAL A 168 -5.32 23.74 -3.45
N SER A 169 -4.06 23.87 -3.89
CA SER A 169 -3.26 22.72 -4.34
C SER A 169 -3.05 21.71 -3.22
N PHE A 170 -3.07 20.41 -3.55
CA PHE A 170 -2.72 19.34 -2.62
C PHE A 170 -1.27 19.44 -2.13
N GLU A 171 -0.39 20.08 -2.90
CA GLU A 171 1.03 20.26 -2.55
C GLU A 171 1.21 21.30 -1.43
N ASP A 172 0.29 22.25 -1.31
CA ASP A 172 0.32 23.28 -0.26
C ASP A 172 -0.12 22.74 1.11
N VAL A 173 -0.74 21.54 1.15
CA VAL A 173 -1.27 20.96 2.38
C VAL A 173 -0.25 20.02 3.02
N THR A 174 0.15 20.34 4.24
CA THR A 174 0.89 19.46 5.14
C THR A 174 -0.06 18.96 6.22
N ALA A 175 -0.15 17.65 6.39
CA ALA A 175 -0.93 17.02 7.45
C ALA A 175 -0.31 15.70 7.85
N LEU A 176 -0.76 15.14 8.96
CA LEU A 176 -0.31 13.86 9.49
C LEU A 176 -1.47 13.15 10.18
N VAL A 177 -1.62 11.87 9.89
CA VAL A 177 -2.54 10.97 10.60
C VAL A 177 -1.73 9.84 11.20
N LEU A 178 -1.90 9.63 12.50
CA LEU A 178 -1.22 8.59 13.29
C LEU A 178 -2.26 7.59 13.84
N GLY A 179 -1.78 6.61 14.58
CA GLY A 179 -2.63 5.59 15.23
C GLY A 179 -2.93 4.38 14.34
N GLY A 180 -3.90 3.57 14.75
CA GLY A 180 -4.35 2.40 14.01
C GLY A 180 -5.14 2.75 12.76
N HIS A 181 -5.28 1.78 11.85
CA HIS A 181 -6.07 1.96 10.63
C HIS A 181 -7.56 1.67 10.88
N GLY A 182 -8.34 2.71 11.16
CA GLY A 182 -9.77 2.61 11.47
C GLY A 182 -10.19 3.70 12.47
N ASP A 183 -11.09 3.32 13.39
CA ASP A 183 -11.65 4.26 14.37
C ASP A 183 -10.60 4.85 15.33
N GLU A 184 -9.48 4.14 15.51
CA GLU A 184 -8.37 4.54 16.39
C GLU A 184 -7.36 5.49 15.70
N MET A 185 -7.58 5.85 14.44
CA MET A 185 -6.71 6.83 13.78
C MET A 185 -6.84 8.22 14.41
N VAL A 186 -5.73 8.93 14.47
CA VAL A 186 -5.61 10.25 15.09
C VAL A 186 -5.13 11.26 14.05
N PRO A 187 -6.02 11.96 13.33
CA PRO A 187 -5.64 13.08 12.50
C PRO A 187 -5.08 14.21 13.36
N MET A 188 -3.85 14.60 13.07
CA MET A 188 -3.08 15.57 13.85
C MET A 188 -3.42 17.01 13.40
N VAL A 189 -4.63 17.48 13.73
CA VAL A 189 -5.13 18.81 13.36
C VAL A 189 -4.13 19.90 13.71
N ARG A 190 -3.60 19.87 14.93
CA ARG A 190 -2.61 20.81 15.45
C ARG A 190 -1.32 20.91 14.60
N TYR A 191 -0.99 19.83 13.87
CA TYR A 191 0.18 19.77 12.99
C TYR A 191 -0.20 19.75 11.51
N SER A 192 -1.37 20.32 11.18
CA SER A 192 -1.84 20.44 9.80
C SER A 192 -1.82 21.89 9.37
N TYR A 193 -1.25 22.14 8.19
CA TYR A 193 -0.96 23.47 7.67
C TYR A 193 -1.29 23.57 6.19
N VAL A 194 -1.60 24.79 5.73
CA VAL A 194 -1.72 25.13 4.31
C VAL A 194 -0.85 26.36 4.05
N GLY A 195 0.17 26.20 3.20
CA GLY A 195 1.13 27.27 2.96
C GLY A 195 1.81 27.79 4.25
N GLY A 196 2.02 26.92 5.24
CA GLY A 196 2.59 27.27 6.54
C GLY A 196 1.60 27.86 7.56
N ILE A 197 0.33 28.06 7.20
CA ILE A 197 -0.70 28.56 8.10
C ILE A 197 -1.46 27.38 8.73
N PRO A 198 -1.58 27.30 10.07
CA PRO A 198 -2.36 26.24 10.72
C PRO A 198 -3.82 26.24 10.24
N ILE A 199 -4.37 25.04 9.96
CA ILE A 199 -5.74 24.90 9.44
C ILE A 199 -6.80 25.46 10.41
N GLU A 200 -6.52 25.45 11.71
CA GLU A 200 -7.38 26.02 12.75
C GLU A 200 -7.56 27.56 12.62
N LYS A 201 -6.67 28.23 11.89
CA LYS A 201 -6.79 29.65 11.55
C LYS A 201 -7.51 29.92 10.23
N LEU A 202 -7.67 28.89 9.40
CA LEU A 202 -8.25 28.97 8.06
C LEU A 202 -9.71 28.48 8.04
N LEU A 203 -10.05 27.55 8.92
CA LEU A 203 -11.33 26.85 8.93
C LEU A 203 -11.97 26.86 10.32
N PRO A 204 -13.29 26.98 10.43
CA PRO A 204 -13.99 26.81 11.68
C PRO A 204 -13.91 25.34 12.15
N LYS A 205 -14.01 25.16 13.46
CA LYS A 205 -13.86 23.86 14.12
C LYS A 205 -14.79 22.78 13.55
N GLU A 206 -16.03 23.14 13.26
CA GLU A 206 -17.05 22.24 12.73
C GLU A 206 -16.66 21.63 11.39
N LYS A 207 -16.01 22.39 10.51
CA LYS A 207 -15.50 21.92 9.23
C LYS A 207 -14.29 20.99 9.42
N ILE A 208 -13.40 21.33 10.34
CA ILE A 208 -12.26 20.49 10.68
C ILE A 208 -12.74 19.16 11.24
N ASP A 209 -13.67 19.16 12.18
CA ASP A 209 -14.24 17.95 12.78
C ASP A 209 -14.92 17.07 11.72
N ALA A 210 -15.65 17.66 10.77
CA ALA A 210 -16.28 16.95 9.66
C ALA A 210 -15.24 16.27 8.74
N MET A 211 -14.13 16.95 8.43
CA MET A 211 -13.03 16.37 7.63
C MET A 211 -12.30 15.25 8.37
N VAL A 212 -12.10 15.39 9.68
CA VAL A 212 -11.54 14.35 10.53
C VAL A 212 -12.40 13.08 10.50
N GLU A 213 -13.71 13.24 10.66
CA GLU A 213 -14.67 12.14 10.61
C GLU A 213 -14.75 11.49 9.22
N ARG A 214 -14.74 12.30 8.16
CA ARG A 214 -14.71 11.80 6.79
C ARG A 214 -13.41 11.03 6.49
N THR A 215 -12.28 11.47 7.06
CA THR A 215 -11.00 10.76 6.93
C THR A 215 -11.08 9.35 7.53
N ARG A 216 -11.69 9.20 8.71
CA ARG A 216 -11.91 7.90 9.35
C ARG A 216 -12.78 6.98 8.50
N LYS A 217 -13.79 7.52 7.84
CA LYS A 217 -14.75 6.78 7.01
C LYS A 217 -14.35 6.66 5.54
N GLY A 218 -13.25 7.26 5.12
CA GLY A 218 -12.89 7.40 3.70
C GLY A 218 -12.77 6.09 2.91
N GLY A 219 -12.41 4.99 3.57
CA GLY A 219 -12.44 3.66 2.94
C GLY A 219 -13.86 3.17 2.67
N GLY A 220 -14.78 3.37 3.61
CA GLY A 220 -16.20 3.02 3.49
C GLY A 220 -16.90 3.83 2.41
N GLU A 221 -16.67 5.14 2.35
CA GLU A 221 -17.23 6.03 1.32
C GLU A 221 -16.93 5.53 -0.10
N ILE A 222 -15.70 5.06 -0.36
CA ILE A 222 -15.34 4.50 -1.67
C ILE A 222 -16.06 3.18 -1.95
N VAL A 223 -16.19 2.31 -0.94
CA VAL A 223 -16.91 1.04 -1.08
C VAL A 223 -18.39 1.28 -1.37
N GLU A 224 -19.03 2.24 -0.73
CA GLU A 224 -20.42 2.62 -0.98
C GLU A 224 -20.62 3.11 -2.42
N LEU A 225 -19.67 3.90 -2.94
CA LEU A 225 -19.77 4.48 -4.30
C LEU A 225 -19.50 3.47 -5.42
N ARG A 226 -18.57 2.52 -5.23
CA ARG A 226 -18.14 1.64 -6.33
C ARG A 226 -18.30 0.14 -6.08
N GLY A 227 -18.80 -0.27 -4.93
CA GLY A 227 -18.98 -1.67 -4.56
C GLY A 227 -17.68 -2.44 -4.26
N THR A 228 -16.52 -1.80 -4.38
CA THR A 228 -15.20 -2.42 -4.14
C THR A 228 -14.28 -1.47 -3.37
N SER A 229 -13.29 -2.04 -2.69
CA SER A 229 -12.29 -1.26 -1.95
C SER A 229 -11.46 -0.36 -2.87
N ALA A 230 -10.95 0.74 -2.32
CA ALA A 230 -9.98 1.60 -2.97
C ALA A 230 -8.71 0.81 -3.33
N TYR A 231 -8.07 1.14 -4.45
CA TYR A 231 -6.77 0.58 -4.83
C TYR A 231 -5.81 1.61 -5.43
N TYR A 232 -6.29 2.72 -6.00
CA TYR A 232 -5.40 3.79 -6.49
C TYR A 232 -4.66 4.47 -5.35
N ALA A 233 -5.37 5.07 -4.39
CA ALA A 233 -4.73 5.75 -3.28
C ALA A 233 -3.90 4.83 -2.38
N PRO A 234 -4.34 3.62 -2.01
CA PRO A 234 -3.50 2.65 -1.33
C PRO A 234 -2.25 2.27 -2.12
N GLY A 235 -2.38 2.08 -3.44
CA GLY A 235 -1.25 1.81 -4.33
C GLY A 235 -0.22 2.94 -4.33
N ALA A 236 -0.68 4.19 -4.47
CA ALA A 236 0.19 5.37 -4.40
C ALA A 236 0.89 5.49 -3.04
N ALA A 237 0.16 5.23 -1.95
CA ALA A 237 0.71 5.29 -0.60
C ALA A 237 1.85 4.27 -0.39
N VAL A 238 1.66 3.03 -0.83
CA VAL A 238 2.73 2.02 -0.80
C VAL A 238 3.90 2.41 -1.68
N THR A 239 3.64 2.90 -2.89
CA THR A 239 4.71 3.36 -3.80
C THR A 239 5.54 4.50 -3.20
N GLN A 240 4.92 5.36 -2.40
CA GLN A 240 5.64 6.39 -1.64
C GLN A 240 6.50 5.82 -0.51
N MET A 241 6.13 4.66 0.05
CA MET A 241 6.88 4.00 1.13
C MET A 241 8.07 3.17 0.58
N ILE A 242 7.97 2.68 -0.66
CA ILE A 242 9.05 2.00 -1.39
C ILE A 242 10.18 2.99 -1.70
#